data_caaf24d8937e49fe51a09e28717b713a
#
_entry.id   caaf24d8937e49fe51a09e28717b713a
#
_cell.length_a   1.000
_cell.length_b   1.000
_cell.length_c   1.000
_cell.angle_alpha   90.00
_cell.angle_beta   90.00
_cell.angle_gamma   90.00
#
_symmetry.space_group_name_H-M   'P 1'
#
loop_
_entity.id
_entity.type
_entity.pdbx_description
1 polymer ?
#
loop_
_entity_poly.entity_id
_entity_poly.type
_entity_poly.pdbx_seq_one_letter_code
_entity_poly.pdbx_strand_id
1 'polypeptide(L)'
;ALVRLRDAGARVIVISGNHDSATRLGFSSALVDAAGVHLRTDPARVGAPVILEDASGAVGVYALPYLEPESARVLLPADPHVPDEPLSRGHAGVVKRAMACAGADRAARRLPRAVVMAHAWVAGGEASTSERDISVGGVGQVGAGLFAGVDYVALGHLHRPQQLSESVRYSGSPLAYSFGEGGQTKLSWLVELDASGLSRVEAVPAPVPRQLSSVRGELAELLRDPALNGLEQHFLSVTLTDPGRPADPMSQLKRRFPHVLVLTHEPEGATRIEGTYRSRLAGRDDLSVARDFVEHVRGTVPTEAESTLLAEAFDAVGHRLREVA
;
A
#
# COMPACT_ATOMS: atom_id res chain seq x y z
N ALA A 1 -3.11 -14.57 -15.92
CA ALA A 1 -2.24 -15.21 -14.93
C ALA A 1 -2.85 -16.48 -14.38
N LEU A 2 -4.07 -16.47 -13.75
CA LEU A 2 -4.72 -17.62 -13.10
C LEU A 2 -4.87 -18.84 -14.02
N VAL A 3 -5.29 -18.64 -15.28
CA VAL A 3 -5.41 -19.73 -16.26
C VAL A 3 -4.05 -20.41 -16.50
N ARG A 4 -2.97 -19.63 -16.67
CA ARG A 4 -1.62 -20.17 -16.87
C ARG A 4 -1.13 -20.99 -15.66
N LEU A 5 -1.42 -20.54 -14.46
CA LEU A 5 -1.07 -21.28 -13.23
C LEU A 5 -1.84 -22.60 -13.15
N ARG A 6 -3.14 -22.56 -13.40
CA ARG A 6 -3.97 -23.77 -13.43
C ARG A 6 -3.51 -24.76 -14.51
N ASP A 7 -3.20 -24.27 -15.71
CA ASP A 7 -2.75 -25.10 -16.84
C ASP A 7 -1.37 -25.75 -16.56
N ALA A 8 -0.57 -25.10 -15.67
CA ALA A 8 0.66 -25.68 -15.13
C ALA A 8 0.40 -26.68 -13.97
N GLY A 9 -0.85 -26.98 -13.64
CA GLY A 9 -1.23 -27.93 -12.58
C GLY A 9 -1.30 -27.33 -11.18
N ALA A 10 -1.09 -26.03 -11.01
CA ALA A 10 -1.15 -25.40 -9.71
C ALA A 10 -2.59 -25.21 -9.21
N ARG A 11 -2.81 -25.43 -7.91
CA ARG A 11 -4.00 -24.95 -7.20
C ARG A 11 -3.74 -23.52 -6.76
N VAL A 12 -4.68 -22.62 -7.05
CA VAL A 12 -4.53 -21.19 -6.75
C VAL A 12 -5.47 -20.82 -5.62
N ILE A 13 -4.91 -20.28 -4.53
CA ILE A 13 -5.70 -19.80 -3.39
C ILE A 13 -5.48 -18.29 -3.26
N VAL A 14 -6.57 -17.54 -3.20
CA VAL A 14 -6.56 -16.07 -3.16
C VAL A 14 -7.43 -15.60 -2.01
N ILE A 15 -6.91 -14.67 -1.21
CA ILE A 15 -7.68 -13.95 -0.18
C ILE A 15 -7.85 -12.48 -0.59
N SER A 16 -8.88 -11.82 -0.07
CA SER A 16 -9.02 -10.37 -0.22
C SER A 16 -8.14 -9.62 0.79
N GLY A 17 -7.55 -8.51 0.34
CA GLY A 17 -6.88 -7.54 1.19
C GLY A 17 -7.80 -6.37 1.59
N ASN A 18 -7.24 -5.41 2.34
CA ASN A 18 -7.96 -4.23 2.85
C ASN A 18 -8.31 -3.19 1.77
N HIS A 19 -7.76 -3.31 0.57
CA HIS A 19 -8.13 -2.50 -0.61
C HIS A 19 -9.18 -3.15 -1.49
N ASP A 20 -9.47 -4.45 -1.28
CA ASP A 20 -10.39 -5.20 -2.10
C ASP A 20 -11.84 -5.05 -1.63
N SER A 21 -12.78 -5.16 -2.57
CA SER A 21 -14.16 -5.48 -2.24
C SER A 21 -14.32 -6.99 -2.14
N ALA A 22 -14.41 -7.52 -0.92
CA ALA A 22 -14.59 -8.96 -0.67
C ALA A 22 -15.78 -9.53 -1.45
N THR A 23 -16.89 -8.81 -1.52
CA THR A 23 -18.11 -9.21 -2.27
C THR A 23 -17.86 -9.28 -3.76
N ARG A 24 -17.18 -8.29 -4.37
CA ARG A 24 -16.89 -8.29 -5.81
C ARG A 24 -15.91 -9.39 -6.18
N LEU A 25 -14.82 -9.51 -5.42
CA LEU A 25 -13.80 -10.53 -5.66
C LEU A 25 -14.39 -11.94 -5.46
N GLY A 26 -15.23 -12.14 -4.46
CA GLY A 26 -15.85 -13.42 -4.14
C GLY A 26 -17.08 -13.78 -4.98
N PHE A 27 -17.57 -12.91 -5.85
CA PHE A 27 -18.85 -13.11 -6.58
C PHE A 27 -18.94 -14.43 -7.33
N SER A 28 -17.87 -14.86 -7.99
CA SER A 28 -17.84 -16.12 -8.75
C SER A 28 -17.09 -17.25 -8.03
N SER A 29 -16.81 -17.13 -6.72
CA SER A 29 -15.94 -18.05 -5.99
C SER A 29 -16.37 -19.52 -6.11
N ALA A 30 -17.66 -19.82 -5.99
CA ALA A 30 -18.18 -21.18 -6.10
C ALA A 30 -17.99 -21.77 -7.51
N LEU A 31 -18.08 -20.96 -8.56
CA LEU A 31 -17.89 -21.41 -9.95
C LEU A 31 -16.42 -21.72 -10.26
N VAL A 32 -15.51 -20.89 -9.79
CA VAL A 32 -14.07 -21.05 -10.06
C VAL A 32 -13.40 -22.06 -9.13
N ASP A 33 -14.02 -22.39 -8.01
CA ASP A 33 -13.53 -23.38 -7.04
C ASP A 33 -13.33 -24.77 -7.71
N ALA A 34 -14.31 -25.19 -8.51
CA ALA A 34 -14.24 -26.43 -9.27
C ALA A 34 -13.10 -26.46 -10.31
N ALA A 35 -12.66 -25.28 -10.77
CA ALA A 35 -11.54 -25.14 -11.69
C ALA A 35 -10.17 -25.11 -10.98
N GLY A 36 -10.11 -25.28 -9.66
CA GLY A 36 -8.88 -25.24 -8.87
C GLY A 36 -8.40 -23.80 -8.55
N VAL A 37 -9.29 -22.81 -8.64
CA VAL A 37 -9.03 -21.43 -8.21
C VAL A 37 -9.93 -21.11 -7.02
N HIS A 38 -9.35 -21.02 -5.85
CA HIS A 38 -10.05 -20.90 -4.58
C HIS A 38 -10.04 -19.45 -4.08
N LEU A 39 -11.12 -18.71 -4.34
CA LEU A 39 -11.29 -17.35 -3.83
C LEU A 39 -11.89 -17.41 -2.42
N ARG A 40 -11.14 -16.97 -1.43
CA ARG A 40 -11.51 -17.02 -0.01
C ARG A 40 -11.61 -15.59 0.52
N THR A 41 -12.80 -15.01 0.43
CA THR A 41 -13.09 -13.63 0.80
C THR A 41 -14.14 -13.50 1.90
N ASP A 42 -14.78 -14.61 2.27
CA ASP A 42 -15.88 -14.66 3.24
C ASP A 42 -15.34 -14.96 4.66
N PRO A 43 -15.46 -14.02 5.61
CA PRO A 43 -15.05 -14.24 7.00
C PRO A 43 -15.78 -15.43 7.68
N ALA A 44 -16.99 -15.75 7.26
CA ALA A 44 -17.73 -16.90 7.83
C ALA A 44 -17.07 -18.24 7.53
N ARG A 45 -16.13 -18.29 6.58
CA ARG A 45 -15.48 -19.52 6.12
C ARG A 45 -14.04 -19.69 6.59
N VAL A 46 -13.55 -18.90 7.54
CA VAL A 46 -12.15 -18.97 8.02
C VAL A 46 -11.75 -20.33 8.60
N GLY A 47 -12.71 -21.11 9.11
CA GLY A 47 -12.50 -22.49 9.57
C GLY A 47 -12.65 -23.56 8.47
N ALA A 48 -12.85 -23.19 7.20
CA ALA A 48 -13.01 -24.13 6.09
C ALA A 48 -11.77 -24.12 5.19
N PRO A 49 -10.83 -25.05 5.33
CA PRO A 49 -9.58 -25.07 4.57
C PRO A 49 -9.79 -25.51 3.12
N VAL A 50 -8.84 -25.12 2.27
CA VAL A 50 -8.58 -25.82 1.01
C VAL A 50 -7.67 -27.00 1.33
N ILE A 51 -8.12 -28.22 1.04
CA ILE A 51 -7.31 -29.42 1.25
C ILE A 51 -6.49 -29.68 0.00
N LEU A 52 -5.19 -29.79 0.17
CA LEU A 52 -4.23 -30.23 -0.82
C LEU A 52 -3.67 -31.58 -0.38
N GLU A 53 -3.33 -32.46 -1.32
CA GLU A 53 -2.74 -33.75 -1.04
C GLU A 53 -1.43 -33.92 -1.82
N ASP A 54 -0.43 -34.45 -1.17
CA ASP A 54 0.84 -34.86 -1.75
C ASP A 54 1.28 -36.26 -1.24
N ALA A 55 2.50 -36.66 -1.57
CA ALA A 55 3.05 -37.96 -1.15
C ALA A 55 3.17 -38.10 0.38
N SER A 56 3.21 -37.00 1.12
CA SER A 56 3.28 -36.96 2.59
C SER A 56 1.92 -36.83 3.27
N GLY A 57 0.81 -36.82 2.50
CA GLY A 57 -0.57 -36.78 2.99
C GLY A 57 -1.20 -35.39 2.83
N ALA A 58 -2.27 -35.14 3.59
CA ALA A 58 -3.06 -33.93 3.45
C ALA A 58 -2.42 -32.68 4.08
N VAL A 59 -2.60 -31.55 3.42
CA VAL A 59 -2.28 -30.19 3.93
C VAL A 59 -3.54 -29.35 3.93
N GLY A 60 -3.93 -28.80 5.08
CA GLY A 60 -5.02 -27.83 5.18
C GLY A 60 -4.51 -26.42 4.99
N VAL A 61 -4.99 -25.70 3.96
CA VAL A 61 -4.68 -24.27 3.76
C VAL A 61 -5.86 -23.43 4.25
N TYR A 62 -5.70 -22.79 5.40
CA TYR A 62 -6.68 -21.89 6.00
C TYR A 62 -6.46 -20.48 5.50
N ALA A 63 -7.44 -19.95 4.81
CA ALA A 63 -7.35 -18.66 4.14
C ALA A 63 -8.17 -17.61 4.89
N LEU A 64 -7.48 -16.73 5.60
CA LEU A 64 -8.05 -15.61 6.36
C LEU A 64 -7.97 -14.33 5.51
N PRO A 65 -9.09 -13.86 4.91
CA PRO A 65 -9.11 -12.59 4.21
C PRO A 65 -8.84 -11.44 5.18
N TYR A 66 -8.73 -10.23 4.67
CA TYR A 66 -8.73 -9.05 5.54
C TYR A 66 -9.99 -9.05 6.41
N LEU A 67 -9.79 -9.06 7.70
CA LEU A 67 -10.85 -9.06 8.71
C LEU A 67 -10.97 -7.65 9.28
N GLU A 68 -11.81 -6.82 8.64
CA GLU A 68 -12.17 -5.52 9.20
C GLU A 68 -12.94 -5.76 10.51
N PRO A 69 -12.47 -5.24 11.67
CA PRO A 69 -12.95 -5.69 12.97
C PRO A 69 -14.46 -5.57 13.18
N GLU A 70 -15.07 -4.47 12.78
CA GLU A 70 -16.51 -4.25 13.04
C GLU A 70 -17.39 -5.15 12.16
N SER A 71 -17.04 -5.33 10.89
CA SER A 71 -17.75 -6.24 9.99
C SER A 71 -17.49 -7.69 10.33
N ALA A 72 -16.24 -8.05 10.59
CA ALA A 72 -15.85 -9.43 10.85
C ALA A 72 -16.45 -9.97 12.16
N ARG A 73 -16.66 -9.13 13.17
CA ARG A 73 -17.30 -9.54 14.43
C ARG A 73 -18.69 -10.13 14.23
N VAL A 74 -19.42 -9.67 13.23
CA VAL A 74 -20.78 -10.15 12.92
C VAL A 74 -20.77 -11.40 12.07
N LEU A 75 -19.73 -11.55 11.22
CA LEU A 75 -19.65 -12.60 10.21
C LEU A 75 -18.88 -13.84 10.67
N LEU A 76 -17.92 -13.66 11.58
CA LEU A 76 -17.12 -14.78 12.08
C LEU A 76 -17.96 -15.79 12.86
N PRO A 77 -17.68 -17.10 12.70
CA PRO A 77 -18.30 -18.13 13.53
C PRO A 77 -18.03 -17.89 15.02
N ALA A 78 -18.88 -18.45 15.88
CA ALA A 78 -18.63 -18.49 17.32
C ALA A 78 -17.31 -19.21 17.62
N ASP A 79 -16.72 -18.91 18.79
CA ASP A 79 -15.52 -19.63 19.21
C ASP A 79 -15.88 -21.09 19.51
N PRO A 80 -15.20 -22.05 18.87
CA PRO A 80 -15.53 -23.47 19.07
C PRO A 80 -15.24 -23.98 20.49
N HIS A 81 -14.40 -23.26 21.26
CA HIS A 81 -14.03 -23.63 22.62
C HIS A 81 -14.83 -22.86 23.69
N VAL A 82 -15.21 -21.61 23.38
CA VAL A 82 -15.94 -20.72 24.29
C VAL A 82 -17.00 -19.93 23.50
N PRO A 83 -18.07 -20.61 23.05
CA PRO A 83 -19.01 -20.02 22.08
C PRO A 83 -19.73 -18.76 22.60
N ASP A 84 -19.92 -18.65 23.91
CA ASP A 84 -20.60 -17.52 24.54
C ASP A 84 -19.65 -16.35 24.87
N GLU A 85 -18.32 -16.49 24.64
CA GLU A 85 -17.37 -15.41 24.90
C GLU A 85 -17.51 -14.30 23.84
N PRO A 86 -17.79 -13.06 24.26
CA PRO A 86 -17.86 -11.93 23.33
C PRO A 86 -16.52 -11.73 22.61
N LEU A 87 -16.59 -11.53 21.29
CA LEU A 87 -15.41 -11.25 20.51
C LEU A 87 -14.77 -9.92 20.93
N SER A 88 -13.51 -9.95 21.35
CA SER A 88 -12.76 -8.75 21.71
C SER A 88 -12.62 -7.80 20.51
N ARG A 89 -12.57 -6.49 20.81
CA ARG A 89 -12.48 -5.45 19.78
C ARG A 89 -11.09 -5.43 19.11
N GLY A 90 -11.05 -4.93 17.88
CA GLY A 90 -9.82 -4.73 17.12
C GLY A 90 -9.34 -5.97 16.38
N HIS A 91 -8.26 -5.79 15.60
CA HIS A 91 -7.71 -6.82 14.71
C HIS A 91 -7.24 -8.08 15.45
N ALA A 92 -6.63 -7.94 16.63
CA ALA A 92 -6.17 -9.08 17.40
C ALA A 92 -7.32 -10.01 17.81
N GLY A 93 -8.49 -9.45 18.16
CA GLY A 93 -9.68 -10.23 18.52
C GLY A 93 -10.20 -11.07 17.35
N VAL A 94 -10.40 -10.44 16.21
CA VAL A 94 -10.94 -11.14 15.01
C VAL A 94 -9.97 -12.19 14.48
N VAL A 95 -8.65 -11.91 14.47
CA VAL A 95 -7.64 -12.89 14.06
C VAL A 95 -7.56 -14.05 15.05
N LYS A 96 -7.60 -13.79 16.38
CA LYS A 96 -7.64 -14.84 17.40
C LYS A 96 -8.82 -15.78 17.19
N ARG A 97 -10.01 -15.22 16.95
CA ARG A 97 -11.22 -16.01 16.68
C ARG A 97 -11.08 -16.84 15.40
N ALA A 98 -10.58 -16.27 14.32
CA ALA A 98 -10.37 -16.97 13.05
C ALA A 98 -9.39 -18.15 13.22
N MET A 99 -8.31 -17.94 13.96
CA MET A 99 -7.32 -18.98 14.27
C MET A 99 -7.90 -20.10 15.16
N ALA A 100 -8.76 -19.75 16.12
CA ALA A 100 -9.46 -20.76 16.94
C ALA A 100 -10.35 -21.65 16.06
N CYS A 101 -11.11 -21.05 15.13
CA CYS A 101 -11.92 -21.81 14.16
C CYS A 101 -11.06 -22.72 13.26
N ALA A 102 -9.94 -22.22 12.75
CA ALA A 102 -9.01 -22.99 11.94
C ALA A 102 -8.38 -24.16 12.74
N GLY A 103 -7.96 -23.91 13.96
CA GLY A 103 -7.40 -24.91 14.86
C GLY A 103 -8.38 -26.03 15.21
N ALA A 104 -9.64 -25.68 15.51
CA ALA A 104 -10.68 -26.66 15.79
C ALA A 104 -11.01 -27.54 14.58
N ASP A 105 -11.13 -26.97 13.38
CA ASP A 105 -11.33 -27.75 12.16
C ASP A 105 -10.14 -28.67 11.86
N ARG A 106 -8.89 -28.12 12.00
CA ARG A 106 -7.67 -28.95 11.87
C ARG A 106 -7.70 -30.17 12.78
N ALA A 107 -8.06 -29.98 14.05
CA ALA A 107 -8.14 -31.06 15.03
C ALA A 107 -9.25 -32.08 14.68
N ALA A 108 -10.45 -31.60 14.31
CA ALA A 108 -11.57 -32.42 13.94
C ALA A 108 -11.27 -33.31 12.71
N ARG A 109 -10.59 -32.74 11.71
CA ARG A 109 -10.15 -33.48 10.49
C ARG A 109 -8.89 -34.28 10.71
N ARG A 110 -8.17 -34.10 11.81
CA ARG A 110 -6.86 -34.69 12.08
C ARG A 110 -5.84 -34.40 10.97
N LEU A 111 -5.83 -33.15 10.48
CA LEU A 111 -4.88 -32.73 9.44
C LEU A 111 -3.47 -32.67 10.02
N PRO A 112 -2.52 -33.43 9.49
CA PRO A 112 -1.15 -33.46 10.00
C PRO A 112 -0.42 -32.14 9.74
N ARG A 113 -0.69 -31.50 8.59
CA ARG A 113 -0.03 -30.26 8.16
C ARG A 113 -1.04 -29.15 7.90
N ALA A 114 -0.66 -27.92 8.24
CA ALA A 114 -1.51 -26.75 8.05
C ALA A 114 -0.69 -25.51 7.64
N VAL A 115 -1.21 -24.78 6.66
CA VAL A 115 -0.73 -23.46 6.26
C VAL A 115 -1.83 -22.45 6.52
N VAL A 116 -1.47 -21.29 7.03
CA VAL A 116 -2.38 -20.14 7.14
C VAL A 116 -1.97 -19.06 6.15
N MET A 117 -2.91 -18.57 5.37
CA MET A 117 -2.79 -17.32 4.63
C MET A 117 -3.58 -16.25 5.39
N ALA A 118 -2.99 -15.10 5.65
CA ALA A 118 -3.68 -14.01 6.34
C ALA A 118 -3.31 -12.65 5.79
N HIS A 119 -4.31 -11.76 5.69
CA HIS A 119 -4.05 -10.34 5.38
C HIS A 119 -4.16 -9.52 6.66
N ALA A 120 -3.02 -9.26 7.29
CA ALA A 120 -2.93 -8.59 8.60
C ALA A 120 -1.58 -7.90 8.79
N TRP A 121 -1.56 -6.85 9.62
CA TRP A 121 -0.30 -6.25 10.09
C TRP A 121 0.16 -6.97 11.36
N VAL A 122 1.18 -7.79 11.23
CA VAL A 122 1.74 -8.56 12.34
C VAL A 122 2.88 -7.79 13.01
N ALA A 123 2.90 -7.77 14.34
CA ALA A 123 3.93 -7.09 15.13
C ALA A 123 5.34 -7.60 14.77
N GLY A 124 6.28 -6.69 14.61
CA GLY A 124 7.62 -6.94 14.10
C GLY A 124 7.76 -6.70 12.59
N GLY A 125 6.65 -6.56 11.86
CA GLY A 125 6.67 -6.14 10.45
C GLY A 125 6.80 -4.62 10.30
N GLU A 126 7.65 -4.20 9.36
CA GLU A 126 7.90 -2.81 9.03
C GLU A 126 7.01 -2.38 7.86
N ALA A 127 6.18 -1.36 8.08
CA ALA A 127 5.40 -0.73 7.03
C ALA A 127 6.26 0.23 6.20
N SER A 128 5.92 0.40 4.93
CA SER A 128 6.41 1.49 4.08
C SER A 128 5.40 2.65 4.07
N THR A 129 5.62 3.66 3.26
CA THR A 129 4.70 4.80 3.11
C THR A 129 3.51 4.50 2.20
N SER A 130 3.46 3.32 1.61
CA SER A 130 2.47 2.92 0.60
C SER A 130 1.32 2.09 1.14
N GLU A 131 1.48 1.49 2.33
CA GLU A 131 0.42 0.73 2.96
C GLU A 131 -0.64 1.66 3.54
N ARG A 132 -1.89 1.27 3.38
CA ARG A 132 -2.99 1.95 4.05
C ARG A 132 -2.97 1.62 5.55
N ASP A 133 -3.02 2.65 6.38
CA ASP A 133 -3.21 2.46 7.82
C ASP A 133 -4.54 1.73 8.08
N ILE A 134 -4.44 0.56 8.73
CA ILE A 134 -5.58 -0.26 9.15
C ILE A 134 -5.84 -0.16 10.66
N SER A 135 -5.16 0.73 11.37
CA SER A 135 -5.35 0.85 12.82
C SER A 135 -6.76 1.34 13.17
N VAL A 136 -7.35 0.70 14.17
CA VAL A 136 -8.62 1.11 14.78
C VAL A 136 -8.31 1.55 16.21
N GLY A 137 -8.53 2.83 16.51
CA GLY A 137 -8.18 3.39 17.82
C GLY A 137 -6.68 3.35 18.13
N GLY A 138 -5.81 3.42 17.10
CA GLY A 138 -4.36 3.36 17.25
C GLY A 138 -3.78 1.94 17.38
N VAL A 139 -4.58 0.89 17.28
CA VAL A 139 -4.15 -0.52 17.39
C VAL A 139 -4.51 -1.27 16.11
N GLY A 140 -3.53 -1.44 15.21
CA GLY A 140 -3.70 -2.19 13.95
C GLY A 140 -2.92 -3.51 13.91
N GLN A 141 -1.92 -3.64 14.78
CA GLN A 141 -1.03 -4.80 14.79
C GLN A 141 -1.59 -5.98 15.57
N VAL A 142 -1.31 -7.17 15.08
CA VAL A 142 -1.62 -8.43 15.76
C VAL A 142 -0.34 -9.15 16.17
N GLY A 143 -0.34 -9.83 17.31
CA GLY A 143 0.83 -10.58 17.77
C GLY A 143 1.13 -11.79 16.90
N ALA A 144 2.38 -12.02 16.54
CA ALA A 144 2.80 -13.20 15.76
C ALA A 144 2.45 -14.53 16.45
N GLY A 145 2.40 -14.56 17.77
CA GLY A 145 2.00 -15.72 18.56
C GLY A 145 0.58 -16.22 18.31
N LEU A 146 -0.31 -15.38 17.72
CA LEU A 146 -1.65 -15.81 17.34
C LEU A 146 -1.65 -16.88 16.23
N PHE A 147 -0.58 -16.97 15.46
CA PHE A 147 -0.40 -17.94 14.39
C PHE A 147 0.36 -19.21 14.82
N ALA A 148 0.57 -19.39 16.12
CA ALA A 148 1.24 -20.60 16.61
C ALA A 148 0.46 -21.88 16.28
N GLY A 149 1.19 -22.99 16.14
CA GLY A 149 0.61 -24.32 15.93
C GLY A 149 0.29 -24.64 14.46
N VAL A 150 0.79 -23.88 13.49
CA VAL A 150 0.74 -24.20 12.05
C VAL A 150 2.15 -24.26 11.46
N ASP A 151 2.29 -24.94 10.34
CA ASP A 151 3.61 -25.21 9.75
C ASP A 151 4.17 -23.99 9.00
N TYR A 152 3.30 -23.18 8.38
CA TYR A 152 3.70 -21.96 7.69
C TYR A 152 2.58 -20.92 7.69
N VAL A 153 2.97 -19.65 7.72
CA VAL A 153 2.06 -18.50 7.65
C VAL A 153 2.49 -17.56 6.51
N ALA A 154 1.65 -17.49 5.48
CA ALA A 154 1.82 -16.60 4.35
C ALA A 154 1.04 -15.30 4.59
N LEU A 155 1.75 -14.21 4.89
CA LEU A 155 1.15 -12.92 5.22
C LEU A 155 1.07 -12.00 4.00
N GLY A 156 -0.03 -11.25 3.89
CA GLY A 156 -0.23 -10.09 3.03
C GLY A 156 -0.48 -8.82 3.85
N HIS A 157 -0.48 -7.67 3.24
CA HIS A 157 -0.67 -6.31 3.71
C HIS A 157 0.61 -5.47 3.56
N LEU A 158 1.73 -5.90 4.13
CA LEU A 158 2.99 -5.16 4.00
C LEU A 158 3.62 -5.40 2.63
N HIS A 159 4.02 -4.33 1.95
CA HIS A 159 4.53 -4.36 0.57
C HIS A 159 6.00 -4.78 0.48
N ARG A 160 6.74 -4.71 1.58
CA ARG A 160 8.12 -5.17 1.65
C ARG A 160 8.17 -6.66 2.01
N PRO A 161 8.93 -7.49 1.28
CA PRO A 161 9.20 -8.86 1.69
C PRO A 161 9.91 -8.89 3.04
N GLN A 162 9.38 -9.65 3.99
CA GLN A 162 9.91 -9.69 5.36
C GLN A 162 9.75 -11.08 5.96
N GLN A 163 10.76 -11.48 6.72
CA GLN A 163 10.73 -12.68 7.54
C GLN A 163 10.57 -12.27 9.00
N LEU A 164 9.44 -12.60 9.62
CA LEU A 164 9.19 -12.36 11.04
C LEU A 164 9.70 -13.51 11.91
N SER A 165 9.59 -14.73 11.39
CA SER A 165 10.17 -15.93 11.98
C SER A 165 10.51 -16.91 10.87
N GLU A 166 10.99 -18.11 11.23
CA GLU A 166 11.25 -19.18 10.26
C GLU A 166 10.00 -19.54 9.45
N SER A 167 8.83 -19.58 10.09
CA SER A 167 7.56 -20.00 9.48
C SER A 167 6.59 -18.85 9.17
N VAL A 168 6.87 -17.59 9.52
CA VAL A 168 5.96 -16.44 9.33
C VAL A 168 6.60 -15.38 8.45
N ARG A 169 6.05 -15.16 7.25
CA ARG A 169 6.66 -14.28 6.26
C ARG A 169 5.64 -13.47 5.46
N TYR A 170 6.07 -12.28 5.04
CA TYR A 170 5.43 -11.48 3.99
C TYR A 170 6.17 -11.66 2.68
N SER A 171 5.47 -11.96 1.59
CA SER A 171 6.05 -11.91 0.24
C SER A 171 6.18 -10.48 -0.28
N GLY A 172 5.41 -9.56 0.29
CA GLY A 172 5.32 -8.19 -0.19
C GLY A 172 4.44 -8.06 -1.44
N SER A 173 4.51 -6.89 -2.07
CA SER A 173 3.84 -6.65 -3.35
C SER A 173 4.70 -7.18 -4.51
N PRO A 174 4.09 -7.65 -5.62
CA PRO A 174 4.84 -8.18 -6.76
C PRO A 174 5.61 -7.13 -7.53
N LEU A 175 5.22 -5.85 -7.41
CA LEU A 175 5.86 -4.68 -8.00
C LEU A 175 5.91 -3.57 -6.96
N ALA A 176 6.80 -2.60 -7.14
CA ALA A 176 6.79 -1.36 -6.37
C ALA A 176 5.62 -0.48 -6.85
N TYR A 177 4.72 -0.11 -5.94
CA TYR A 177 3.56 0.74 -6.24
C TYR A 177 3.75 2.20 -5.80
N SER A 178 4.82 2.49 -5.08
CA SER A 178 5.18 3.85 -4.68
C SER A 178 6.69 4.08 -4.77
N PHE A 179 7.08 5.35 -4.88
CA PHE A 179 8.50 5.72 -4.87
C PHE A 179 9.20 5.42 -3.54
N GLY A 180 8.46 5.32 -2.44
CA GLY A 180 8.98 4.85 -1.15
C GLY A 180 9.39 3.38 -1.14
N GLU A 181 8.98 2.61 -2.13
CA GLU A 181 9.37 1.21 -2.34
C GLU A 181 10.54 1.06 -3.33
N GLY A 182 11.06 2.18 -3.85
CA GLY A 182 12.22 2.17 -4.75
C GLY A 182 13.41 1.47 -4.10
N GLY A 183 14.10 0.62 -4.85
CA GLY A 183 15.24 -0.17 -4.35
C GLY A 183 14.88 -1.41 -3.53
N GLN A 184 13.61 -1.69 -3.24
CA GLN A 184 13.21 -2.94 -2.60
C GLN A 184 13.28 -4.10 -3.60
N THR A 185 13.88 -5.21 -3.19
CA THR A 185 13.81 -6.47 -3.95
C THR A 185 12.41 -7.06 -3.78
N LYS A 186 11.66 -7.16 -4.86
CA LYS A 186 10.37 -7.85 -4.88
C LYS A 186 10.61 -9.35 -5.10
N LEU A 187 9.85 -10.19 -4.39
CA LEU A 187 10.03 -11.63 -4.45
C LEU A 187 8.74 -12.40 -4.12
N SER A 188 8.79 -13.70 -4.33
CA SER A 188 7.84 -14.68 -3.81
C SER A 188 8.61 -15.70 -2.96
N TRP A 189 7.95 -16.29 -1.97
CA TRP A 189 8.51 -17.38 -1.20
C TRP A 189 8.11 -18.71 -1.82
N LEU A 190 9.09 -19.53 -2.17
CA LEU A 190 8.89 -20.94 -2.46
C LEU A 190 9.01 -21.71 -1.15
N VAL A 191 7.93 -22.35 -0.73
CA VAL A 191 7.81 -23.05 0.56
C VAL A 191 7.63 -24.52 0.31
N GLU A 192 8.48 -25.35 0.90
CA GLU A 192 8.40 -26.80 0.84
C GLU A 192 7.97 -27.34 2.20
N LEU A 193 6.97 -28.23 2.18
CA LEU A 193 6.53 -28.98 3.34
C LEU A 193 6.82 -30.47 3.11
N ASP A 194 7.34 -31.14 4.12
CA ASP A 194 7.46 -32.60 4.16
C ASP A 194 6.49 -33.21 5.19
N ALA A 195 6.66 -34.47 5.52
CA ALA A 195 5.82 -35.15 6.48
C ALA A 195 5.88 -34.58 7.90
N SER A 196 6.96 -33.86 8.24
CA SER A 196 7.19 -33.21 9.56
C SER A 196 6.74 -31.76 9.62
N GLY A 197 6.31 -31.15 8.50
CA GLY A 197 5.89 -29.74 8.40
C GLY A 197 6.82 -28.94 7.49
N LEU A 198 7.19 -27.72 7.90
CA LEU A 198 8.05 -26.83 7.12
C LEU A 198 9.46 -27.39 6.97
N SER A 199 9.90 -27.68 5.74
CA SER A 199 11.24 -28.22 5.45
C SER A 199 12.18 -27.18 4.81
N ARG A 200 11.66 -26.30 3.94
CA ARG A 200 12.48 -25.30 3.24
C ARG A 200 11.69 -24.08 2.85
N VAL A 201 12.34 -22.93 2.90
CA VAL A 201 11.82 -21.70 2.32
C VAL A 201 12.91 -21.03 1.48
N GLU A 202 12.60 -20.72 0.25
CA GLU A 202 13.51 -20.07 -0.70
C GLU A 202 12.89 -18.78 -1.23
N ALA A 203 13.72 -17.72 -1.32
CA ALA A 203 13.33 -16.46 -1.94
C ALA A 203 13.48 -16.56 -3.46
N VAL A 204 12.40 -16.34 -4.20
CA VAL A 204 12.40 -16.30 -5.66
C VAL A 204 12.20 -14.84 -6.08
N PRO A 205 13.24 -14.14 -6.57
CA PRO A 205 13.12 -12.75 -7.00
C PRO A 205 12.06 -12.57 -8.08
N ALA A 206 11.20 -11.56 -7.92
CA ALA A 206 10.24 -11.19 -8.94
C ALA A 206 10.92 -10.34 -10.04
N PRO A 207 10.56 -10.53 -11.31
CA PRO A 207 11.05 -9.65 -12.37
C PRO A 207 10.50 -8.25 -12.19
N VAL A 208 11.38 -7.25 -12.17
CA VAL A 208 11.02 -5.83 -12.11
C VAL A 208 11.19 -5.23 -13.51
N PRO A 209 10.10 -5.00 -14.26
CA PRO A 209 10.17 -4.50 -15.63
C PRO A 209 10.80 -3.11 -15.72
N ARG A 210 10.57 -2.27 -14.71
CA ARG A 210 11.13 -0.92 -14.59
C ARG A 210 11.24 -0.52 -13.14
N GLN A 211 12.42 -0.11 -12.72
CA GLN A 211 12.69 0.33 -11.36
C GLN A 211 12.09 1.73 -11.09
N LEU A 212 11.84 2.02 -9.82
CA LEU A 212 11.43 3.34 -9.35
C LEU A 212 12.63 4.01 -8.68
N SER A 213 12.83 5.30 -8.98
CA SER A 213 13.86 6.13 -8.35
C SER A 213 13.35 7.53 -8.09
N SER A 214 13.91 8.15 -7.05
CA SER A 214 13.64 9.56 -6.74
C SER A 214 14.92 10.36 -6.87
N VAL A 215 14.82 11.55 -7.47
CA VAL A 215 15.93 12.50 -7.61
C VAL A 215 15.50 13.87 -7.10
N ARG A 216 16.45 14.60 -6.52
CA ARG A 216 16.25 15.93 -5.97
C ARG A 216 17.40 16.85 -6.40
N GLY A 217 17.10 18.06 -6.86
CA GLY A 217 18.09 19.04 -7.27
C GLY A 217 17.52 20.13 -8.16
N GLU A 218 18.34 21.10 -8.54
CA GLU A 218 17.96 22.10 -9.52
C GLU A 218 17.80 21.48 -10.92
N LEU A 219 16.85 21.98 -11.71
CA LEU A 219 16.54 21.45 -13.03
C LEU A 219 17.78 21.39 -13.93
N ALA A 220 18.60 22.45 -13.95
CA ALA A 220 19.78 22.54 -14.78
C ALA A 220 20.86 21.50 -14.40
N GLU A 221 21.00 21.22 -13.11
CA GLU A 221 21.90 20.20 -12.58
C GLU A 221 21.40 18.81 -12.93
N LEU A 222 20.15 18.50 -12.62
CA LEU A 222 19.54 17.18 -12.93
C LEU A 222 19.62 16.83 -14.41
N LEU A 223 19.53 17.82 -15.31
CA LEU A 223 19.65 17.59 -16.74
C LEU A 223 21.09 17.30 -17.22
N ARG A 224 22.11 17.63 -16.43
CA ARG A 224 23.52 17.52 -16.82
C ARG A 224 24.30 16.50 -16.00
N ASP A 225 23.82 16.13 -14.82
CA ASP A 225 24.56 15.27 -13.88
C ASP A 225 24.81 13.87 -14.48
N PRO A 226 26.08 13.47 -14.74
CA PRO A 226 26.39 12.16 -15.26
C PRO A 226 26.13 11.03 -14.24
N ALA A 227 26.04 11.32 -12.94
CA ALA A 227 25.70 10.32 -11.93
C ALA A 227 24.26 9.78 -12.09
N LEU A 228 23.41 10.50 -12.81
CA LEU A 228 22.04 10.10 -13.11
C LEU A 228 21.92 9.29 -14.42
N ASN A 229 23.04 8.98 -15.07
CA ASN A 229 23.03 8.11 -16.25
C ASN A 229 22.52 6.70 -15.85
N GLY A 230 21.63 6.16 -16.70
CA GLY A 230 20.94 4.88 -16.42
C GLY A 230 19.55 5.06 -15.81
N LEU A 231 19.24 6.23 -15.22
CA LEU A 231 17.89 6.51 -14.70
C LEU A 231 16.87 6.82 -15.82
N GLU A 232 17.31 6.97 -17.05
CA GLU A 232 16.43 7.17 -18.22
C GLU A 232 15.44 6.00 -18.40
N GLN A 233 15.80 4.82 -17.91
CA GLN A 233 14.96 3.62 -17.95
C GLN A 233 14.07 3.45 -16.70
N HIS A 234 14.23 4.29 -15.68
CA HIS A 234 13.46 4.20 -14.45
C HIS A 234 12.18 5.04 -14.52
N PHE A 235 11.14 4.63 -13.81
CA PHE A 235 10.10 5.57 -13.41
C PHE A 235 10.68 6.53 -12.38
N LEU A 236 10.53 7.84 -12.60
CA LEU A 236 11.13 8.86 -11.75
C LEU A 236 10.10 9.73 -11.04
N SER A 237 10.39 9.98 -9.77
CA SER A 237 9.87 11.09 -9.00
C SER A 237 10.96 12.17 -8.90
N VAL A 238 10.68 13.37 -9.39
CA VAL A 238 11.62 14.47 -9.39
C VAL A 238 11.13 15.56 -8.44
N THR A 239 12.02 15.99 -7.52
CA THR A 239 11.80 17.15 -6.67
C THR A 239 12.77 18.25 -7.08
N LEU A 240 12.24 19.31 -7.67
CA LEU A 240 13.03 20.49 -8.05
C LEU A 240 13.25 21.40 -6.85
N THR A 241 14.50 21.86 -6.70
CA THR A 241 14.92 22.77 -5.62
C THR A 241 15.23 24.16 -6.11
N ASP A 242 15.01 24.44 -7.40
CA ASP A 242 15.22 25.77 -7.98
C ASP A 242 14.54 26.87 -7.13
N PRO A 243 15.18 28.03 -6.87
CA PRO A 243 14.60 29.11 -6.08
C PRO A 243 13.28 29.64 -6.64
N GLY A 244 13.16 29.69 -7.97
CA GLY A 244 11.94 29.99 -8.70
C GLY A 244 11.50 28.81 -9.55
N ARG A 245 10.19 28.66 -9.76
CA ARG A 245 9.67 27.54 -10.56
C ARG A 245 10.15 27.65 -12.02
N PRO A 246 10.92 26.68 -12.54
CA PRO A 246 11.39 26.71 -13.93
C PRO A 246 10.23 26.69 -14.93
N ALA A 247 10.44 27.28 -16.11
CA ALA A 247 9.46 27.23 -17.19
C ALA A 247 9.42 25.82 -17.78
N ASP A 248 8.23 25.25 -17.96
CA ASP A 248 7.96 23.95 -18.60
C ASP A 248 8.90 22.81 -18.14
N PRO A 249 9.08 22.61 -16.83
CA PRO A 249 10.11 21.71 -16.31
C PRO A 249 9.84 20.24 -16.65
N MET A 250 8.57 19.84 -16.75
CA MET A 250 8.21 18.47 -17.10
C MET A 250 8.66 18.09 -18.50
N SER A 251 8.46 18.99 -19.48
CA SER A 251 8.91 18.74 -20.86
C SER A 251 10.42 18.73 -20.97
N GLN A 252 11.11 19.58 -20.22
CA GLN A 252 12.58 19.59 -20.20
C GLN A 252 13.11 18.28 -19.60
N LEU A 253 12.57 17.83 -18.46
CA LEU A 253 12.95 16.58 -17.82
C LEU A 253 12.69 15.36 -18.72
N LYS A 254 11.54 15.30 -19.40
CA LYS A 254 11.18 14.18 -20.28
C LYS A 254 12.09 14.02 -21.50
N ARG A 255 12.85 15.04 -21.88
CA ARG A 255 13.87 14.91 -22.96
C ARG A 255 15.01 14.00 -22.53
N ARG A 256 15.42 14.04 -21.26
CA ARG A 256 16.45 13.16 -20.69
C ARG A 256 15.84 11.93 -20.05
N PHE A 257 14.78 12.10 -19.25
CA PHE A 257 14.14 11.04 -18.48
C PHE A 257 12.70 10.82 -18.95
N PRO A 258 12.48 10.02 -20.00
CA PRO A 258 11.16 9.87 -20.64
C PRO A 258 10.06 9.37 -19.69
N HIS A 259 10.46 8.73 -18.57
CA HIS A 259 9.56 8.06 -17.64
C HIS A 259 9.38 8.82 -16.31
N VAL A 260 9.54 10.14 -16.32
CA VAL A 260 9.15 10.97 -15.17
C VAL A 260 7.63 10.89 -14.98
N LEU A 261 7.19 10.46 -13.79
CA LEU A 261 5.79 10.32 -13.41
C LEU A 261 5.35 11.41 -12.43
N VAL A 262 6.23 11.80 -11.52
CA VAL A 262 5.94 12.78 -10.46
C VAL A 262 6.95 13.92 -10.55
N LEU A 263 6.45 15.15 -10.43
CA LEU A 263 7.25 16.36 -10.36
C LEU A 263 6.72 17.24 -9.25
N THR A 264 7.56 17.49 -8.26
CA THR A 264 7.34 18.42 -7.14
C THR A 264 8.30 19.58 -7.22
N HIS A 265 7.93 20.74 -6.68
CA HIS A 265 8.82 21.88 -6.56
C HIS A 265 8.88 22.28 -5.08
N GLU A 266 10.06 22.16 -4.50
CA GLU A 266 10.37 22.48 -3.10
C GLU A 266 11.66 23.31 -3.05
N PRO A 267 11.56 24.63 -3.22
CA PRO A 267 12.72 25.52 -3.21
C PRO A 267 13.54 25.38 -1.94
N GLU A 268 14.87 25.40 -2.06
CA GLU A 268 15.74 25.42 -0.89
C GLU A 268 15.59 26.76 -0.15
N GLY A 269 15.41 26.68 1.17
CA GLY A 269 15.23 27.86 2.03
C GLY A 269 13.82 28.45 2.02
N ALA A 270 12.86 27.84 1.33
CA ALA A 270 11.47 28.27 1.42
C ALA A 270 10.94 28.03 2.84
N THR A 271 10.68 29.09 3.56
CA THR A 271 10.01 29.03 4.86
C THR A 271 8.59 28.49 4.61
N ARG A 272 8.25 27.35 5.17
CA ARG A 272 6.88 26.84 5.12
C ARG A 272 5.98 27.85 5.80
N ILE A 273 5.18 28.59 5.02
CA ILE A 273 4.29 29.60 5.57
C ILE A 273 3.16 28.86 6.28
N GLU A 274 3.20 28.85 7.62
CA GLU A 274 2.18 28.24 8.46
C GLU A 274 0.90 29.10 8.45
N GLY A 275 -0.26 28.48 8.31
CA GLY A 275 -1.58 29.09 8.38
C GLY A 275 -2.54 28.63 7.27
N THR A 276 -3.84 28.62 7.57
CA THR A 276 -4.85 28.34 6.56
C THR A 276 -5.00 29.54 5.61
N TYR A 277 -5.31 29.29 4.34
CA TYR A 277 -5.58 30.34 3.35
C TYR A 277 -6.62 31.37 3.86
N ARG A 278 -7.62 30.88 4.58
CA ARG A 278 -8.68 31.70 5.16
C ARG A 278 -8.19 32.67 6.25
N SER A 279 -7.25 32.23 7.11
CA SER A 279 -6.69 33.11 8.16
C SER A 279 -5.79 34.21 7.58
N ARG A 280 -5.22 33.96 6.40
CA ARG A 280 -4.34 34.89 5.69
C ARG A 280 -5.09 35.97 4.89
N LEU A 281 -6.31 35.64 4.45
CA LEU A 281 -7.15 36.57 3.66
C LEU A 281 -8.04 37.46 4.54
N ALA A 282 -8.25 37.11 5.80
CA ALA A 282 -9.16 37.81 6.68
C ALA A 282 -8.72 39.26 6.94
N GLY A 283 -9.55 40.26 6.54
CA GLY A 283 -9.35 41.68 6.80
C GLY A 283 -8.33 42.39 5.90
N ARG A 284 -7.92 41.74 4.78
CA ARG A 284 -6.97 42.33 3.80
C ARG A 284 -7.70 42.87 2.56
N ASP A 285 -7.14 43.91 1.98
CA ASP A 285 -7.60 44.43 0.69
C ASP A 285 -7.12 43.54 -0.48
N ASP A 286 -7.83 43.61 -1.59
CA ASP A 286 -7.62 42.77 -2.78
C ASP A 286 -6.21 42.91 -3.37
N LEU A 287 -5.61 44.09 -3.34
CA LEU A 287 -4.26 44.36 -3.82
C LEU A 287 -3.21 43.67 -2.94
N SER A 288 -3.40 43.70 -1.63
CA SER A 288 -2.54 43.00 -0.67
C SER A 288 -2.63 41.50 -0.85
N VAL A 289 -3.83 40.95 -1.10
CA VAL A 289 -4.05 39.55 -1.41
C VAL A 289 -3.34 39.14 -2.71
N ALA A 290 -3.39 39.98 -3.75
CA ALA A 290 -2.72 39.70 -5.00
C ALA A 290 -1.18 39.71 -4.86
N ARG A 291 -0.62 40.60 -4.07
CA ARG A 291 0.82 40.63 -3.75
C ARG A 291 1.25 39.38 -3.01
N ASP A 292 0.51 38.98 -1.97
CA ASP A 292 0.75 37.74 -1.22
C ASP A 292 0.63 36.49 -2.12
N PHE A 293 -0.30 36.51 -3.08
CA PHE A 293 -0.43 35.41 -4.03
C PHE A 293 0.80 35.25 -4.92
N VAL A 294 1.34 36.40 -5.44
CA VAL A 294 2.58 36.36 -6.22
C VAL A 294 3.73 35.85 -5.37
N GLU A 295 3.86 36.33 -4.14
CA GLU A 295 4.89 35.86 -3.20
C GLU A 295 4.72 34.35 -2.90
N HIS A 296 3.49 33.89 -2.65
CA HIS A 296 3.20 32.49 -2.36
C HIS A 296 3.54 31.56 -3.53
N VAL A 297 3.20 31.97 -4.76
CA VAL A 297 3.43 31.13 -5.95
C VAL A 297 4.88 31.13 -6.39
N ARG A 298 5.57 32.24 -6.22
CA ARG A 298 6.94 32.45 -6.71
C ARG A 298 8.01 32.23 -5.63
N GLY A 299 7.64 32.33 -4.35
CA GLY A 299 8.56 32.28 -3.22
C GLY A 299 9.34 33.58 -2.97
N THR A 300 9.04 34.68 -3.72
CA THR A 300 9.65 35.99 -3.56
C THR A 300 8.61 37.10 -3.69
N VAL A 301 8.77 38.16 -2.93
CA VAL A 301 7.88 39.35 -2.99
C VAL A 301 7.87 39.93 -4.40
N PRO A 302 6.73 40.54 -4.85
CA PRO A 302 6.68 41.28 -6.11
C PRO A 302 7.69 42.43 -6.14
N THR A 303 8.33 42.62 -7.28
CA THR A 303 9.18 43.81 -7.52
C THR A 303 8.33 45.10 -7.50
N GLU A 304 8.98 46.23 -7.39
CA GLU A 304 8.30 47.54 -7.41
C GLU A 304 7.50 47.74 -8.71
N ALA A 305 8.07 47.37 -9.85
CA ALA A 305 7.40 47.44 -11.15
C ALA A 305 6.16 46.52 -11.22
N GLU A 306 6.26 45.30 -10.71
CA GLU A 306 5.13 44.34 -10.64
C GLU A 306 4.04 44.80 -9.67
N SER A 307 4.44 45.42 -8.54
CA SER A 307 3.51 46.00 -7.56
C SER A 307 2.73 47.17 -8.16
N THR A 308 3.38 47.97 -9.01
CA THR A 308 2.75 49.06 -9.75
C THR A 308 1.73 48.53 -10.75
N LEU A 309 2.10 47.52 -11.54
CA LEU A 309 1.20 46.89 -12.51
C LEU A 309 -0.02 46.23 -11.84
N LEU A 310 0.17 45.61 -10.69
CA LEU A 310 -0.94 45.06 -9.90
C LEU A 310 -1.91 46.17 -9.44
N ALA A 311 -1.38 47.30 -8.94
CA ALA A 311 -2.19 48.42 -8.51
C ALA A 311 -3.00 49.03 -9.69
N GLU A 312 -2.35 49.25 -10.82
CA GLU A 312 -3.02 49.73 -12.05
C GLU A 312 -4.14 48.83 -12.52
N ALA A 313 -3.92 47.47 -12.44
CA ALA A 313 -4.93 46.50 -12.82
C ALA A 313 -6.16 46.54 -11.89
N PHE A 314 -5.96 46.66 -10.57
CA PHE A 314 -7.07 46.78 -9.62
C PHE A 314 -7.82 48.12 -9.77
N ASP A 315 -7.13 49.23 -10.02
CA ASP A 315 -7.74 50.52 -10.29
C ASP A 315 -8.61 50.47 -11.56
N ALA A 316 -8.10 49.86 -12.64
CA ALA A 316 -8.86 49.72 -13.88
C ALA A 316 -10.13 48.87 -13.71
N VAL A 317 -10.09 47.81 -12.90
CA VAL A 317 -11.28 46.99 -12.56
C VAL A 317 -12.25 47.79 -11.69
N GLY A 318 -11.75 48.51 -10.68
CA GLY A 318 -12.56 49.33 -9.79
C GLY A 318 -13.29 50.47 -10.51
N HIS A 319 -12.68 51.05 -11.55
CA HIS A 319 -13.34 52.01 -12.44
C HIS A 319 -14.47 51.40 -13.27
N ARG A 320 -14.22 50.25 -13.90
CA ARG A 320 -15.25 49.53 -14.67
C ARG A 320 -16.47 49.12 -13.86
N LEU A 321 -16.26 48.65 -12.62
CA LEU A 321 -17.35 48.27 -11.73
C LEU A 321 -18.23 49.47 -11.30
N ARG A 322 -17.65 50.68 -11.23
CA ARG A 322 -18.38 51.93 -10.92
C ARG A 322 -19.14 52.53 -12.13
N GLU A 323 -18.71 52.20 -13.35
CA GLU A 323 -19.41 52.61 -14.58
C GLU A 323 -20.62 51.72 -14.92
N VAL A 324 -20.69 50.51 -14.35
CA VAL A 324 -21.76 49.52 -14.61
C VAL A 324 -22.79 49.48 -13.47
N ALA A 325 -22.52 50.10 -12.33
CA ALA A 325 -23.44 50.21 -11.18
C ALA A 325 -24.21 51.54 -11.18
#